data_1ab41c762211c0dde0417a153653ff08
#
_entry.id   1ab41c762211c0dde0417a153653ff08
#
_cell.length_a   1.000
_cell.length_b   1.000
_cell.length_c   1.000
_cell.angle_alpha   90.00
_cell.angle_beta   90.00
_cell.angle_gamma   90.00
#
_symmetry.space_group_name_H-M   'P 1'
#
loop_
_entity.id
_entity.type
_entity.pdbx_description
1 polymer ?
#
loop_
_entity_poly.entity_id
_entity_poly.type
_entity_poly.pdbx_seq_one_letter_code
_entity_poly.pdbx_strand_id
1 'polypeptide(L)'
;RDWFAFGIEGSIDIQTVSGTLSREVQYQNGVNRAYELLTNDVRYDSLGNRVYLFDRKGYTFPRKINSARLALSLNNWFKAGMHFLKAKDEFDKIKIRASENSLFSVDTSIFGDSLLLEYTLSEFIDSLNNNDTVKIKKKNWDDGSPQENLVFGFDLEGSMDNRKLLFQMGWNMSLTNHNIWAGTASKDSLDLLLDTLSDGKLMGSYDVSAVGDFIDAYSDFFTVHPMYMAPILPLDPIVAEESSLKAFMNMPASAYFIRLKGSYSFNNVMIQYRQLGPEYKSFGNPYLTNNIREFTINDRLSTLGRRLMFVLGYKYRDNKLSDLVAHPIATRTISLNTTLVPGPGAPSIILNLQSIGRTNGIDSIDTDQYGNYLGDSRENSQAL
;
A
#
# COMPACT_ATOMS: atom_id res chain seq x y z
N ARG A 1 -15.96 -16.38 23.17
CA ARG A 1 -17.01 -17.08 23.91
C ARG A 1 -17.16 -18.47 23.30
N ASP A 2 -16.95 -19.52 24.09
CA ASP A 2 -17.09 -20.89 23.65
C ASP A 2 -18.57 -21.31 23.77
N TRP A 3 -19.03 -22.16 22.86
CA TRP A 3 -20.38 -22.67 22.85
C TRP A 3 -20.43 -24.13 22.34
N PHE A 4 -21.39 -24.89 22.80
CA PHE A 4 -21.64 -26.25 22.36
C PHE A 4 -23.12 -26.40 22.05
N ALA A 5 -23.44 -26.78 20.82
CA ALA A 5 -24.81 -27.05 20.40
C ALA A 5 -24.84 -28.19 19.37
N PHE A 6 -25.75 -29.16 19.53
CA PHE A 6 -25.95 -30.27 18.59
C PHE A 6 -24.69 -31.09 18.25
N GLY A 7 -23.75 -31.25 19.21
CA GLY A 7 -22.51 -31.96 18.97
C GLY A 7 -21.45 -31.13 18.24
N ILE A 8 -21.67 -29.82 18.03
CA ILE A 8 -20.72 -28.88 17.46
C ILE A 8 -20.14 -28.03 18.58
N GLU A 9 -18.86 -28.12 18.76
CA GLU A 9 -18.08 -27.24 19.65
C GLU A 9 -17.60 -26.02 18.86
N GLY A 10 -17.83 -24.82 19.38
CA GLY A 10 -17.47 -23.59 18.70
C GLY A 10 -16.92 -22.52 19.64
N SER A 11 -16.11 -21.64 19.10
CA SER A 11 -15.62 -20.45 19.81
C SER A 11 -15.74 -19.22 18.93
N ILE A 12 -15.99 -18.07 19.57
CA ILE A 12 -15.97 -16.76 18.96
C ILE A 12 -14.89 -15.94 19.65
N ASP A 13 -13.91 -15.49 18.86
CA ASP A 13 -12.83 -14.62 19.30
C ASP A 13 -13.02 -13.21 18.73
N ILE A 14 -12.93 -12.21 19.60
CA ILE A 14 -12.97 -10.81 19.21
C ILE A 14 -11.65 -10.18 19.65
N GLN A 15 -10.94 -9.59 18.71
CA GLN A 15 -9.69 -8.88 18.96
C GLN A 15 -9.82 -7.44 18.48
N THR A 16 -9.40 -6.49 19.30
CA THR A 16 -9.38 -5.08 18.94
C THR A 16 -8.01 -4.50 19.26
N VAL A 17 -7.50 -3.66 18.38
CA VAL A 17 -6.23 -2.94 18.56
C VAL A 17 -6.47 -1.47 18.23
N SER A 18 -6.04 -0.59 19.10
CA SER A 18 -6.04 0.86 18.87
C SER A 18 -4.68 1.43 19.27
N GLY A 19 -4.17 2.36 18.48
CA GLY A 19 -2.86 2.93 18.74
C GLY A 19 -2.47 4.04 17.77
N THR A 20 -1.23 4.50 17.91
CA THR A 20 -0.61 5.49 17.02
C THR A 20 0.49 4.80 16.22
N LEU A 21 0.35 4.76 14.89
CA LEU A 21 1.33 4.17 13.97
C LEU A 21 2.53 5.09 13.74
N SER A 22 2.27 6.36 13.57
CA SER A 22 3.32 7.36 13.42
C SER A 22 3.02 8.54 14.31
N ARG A 23 4.07 9.12 14.90
CA ARG A 23 3.99 10.36 15.64
C ARG A 23 4.38 11.51 14.73
N GLU A 24 3.90 12.69 15.06
CA GLU A 24 4.40 13.92 14.49
C GLU A 24 5.92 13.97 14.66
N VAL A 25 6.66 14.12 13.57
CA VAL A 25 8.11 14.35 13.67
C VAL A 25 8.31 15.78 14.11
N GLN A 26 8.58 15.96 15.38
CA GLN A 26 9.09 17.23 15.88
C GLN A 26 10.61 17.21 15.71
N TYR A 27 11.15 18.14 14.96
CA TYR A 27 12.60 18.32 14.91
C TYR A 27 13.09 18.70 16.31
N GLN A 28 13.71 17.74 17.00
CA GLN A 28 14.49 17.99 18.20
C GLN A 28 15.86 18.49 17.75
N ASN A 29 16.36 19.52 18.42
CA ASN A 29 17.68 20.13 18.28
C ASN A 29 17.77 21.45 17.50
N GLY A 30 16.86 22.38 17.73
CA GLY A 30 17.13 23.81 17.51
C GLY A 30 17.20 24.29 16.03
N VAL A 31 17.27 23.41 15.05
CA VAL A 31 17.28 23.75 13.63
C VAL A 31 15.96 23.27 13.02
N ASN A 32 14.90 23.99 13.28
CA ASN A 32 13.61 23.72 12.67
C ASN A 32 13.58 24.31 11.25
N ARG A 33 14.04 23.57 10.27
CA ARG A 33 13.75 23.88 8.86
C ARG A 33 12.31 23.48 8.51
N ALA A 34 11.37 23.88 9.37
CA ALA A 34 9.96 23.56 9.18
C ALA A 34 9.32 24.37 8.04
N TYR A 35 10.01 25.39 7.57
CA TYR A 35 9.50 26.30 6.55
C TYR A 35 10.59 26.63 5.55
N GLU A 36 10.24 26.69 4.29
CA GLU A 36 11.08 27.13 3.20
C GLU A 36 10.39 28.25 2.45
N LEU A 37 11.13 29.33 2.19
CA LEU A 37 10.66 30.41 1.33
C LEU A 37 10.64 29.92 -0.11
N LEU A 38 9.46 29.93 -0.73
CA LEU A 38 9.31 29.59 -2.14
C LEU A 38 9.73 30.79 -2.99
N THR A 39 10.90 30.70 -3.59
CA THR A 39 11.46 31.76 -4.45
C THR A 39 10.58 32.11 -5.63
N ASN A 40 9.77 31.17 -6.12
CA ASN A 40 8.91 31.35 -7.29
C ASN A 40 7.49 31.87 -6.93
N ASP A 41 7.17 32.01 -5.65
CA ASP A 41 5.84 32.38 -5.18
C ASP A 41 5.81 33.74 -4.45
N VAL A 42 6.76 34.62 -4.73
CA VAL A 42 6.67 36.02 -4.29
C VAL A 42 5.55 36.67 -5.06
N ARG A 43 4.48 37.01 -4.37
CA ARG A 43 3.31 37.68 -4.94
C ARG A 43 3.32 39.16 -4.56
N TYR A 44 2.62 39.95 -5.34
CA TYR A 44 2.36 41.34 -5.01
C TYR A 44 0.87 41.46 -4.61
N ASP A 45 0.61 42.22 -3.56
CA ASP A 45 -0.77 42.57 -3.19
C ASP A 45 -1.32 43.64 -4.14
N SER A 46 -2.58 44.04 -3.96
CA SER A 46 -3.23 45.08 -4.76
C SER A 46 -2.60 46.47 -4.60
N LEU A 47 -1.75 46.65 -3.61
CA LEU A 47 -1.02 47.90 -3.32
C LEU A 47 0.43 47.87 -3.82
N GLY A 48 0.86 46.77 -4.45
CA GLY A 48 2.21 46.57 -4.95
C GLY A 48 3.24 46.14 -3.91
N ASN A 49 2.81 45.78 -2.69
CA ASN A 49 3.70 45.27 -1.64
C ASN A 49 4.00 43.80 -1.86
N ARG A 50 5.18 43.35 -1.51
CA ARG A 50 5.58 41.95 -1.63
C ARG A 50 4.91 41.10 -0.57
N VAL A 51 4.42 39.93 -1.00
CA VAL A 51 3.89 38.89 -0.13
C VAL A 51 4.77 37.67 -0.26
N TYR A 52 5.57 37.39 0.76
CA TYR A 52 6.42 36.21 0.81
C TYR A 52 5.60 35.00 1.27
N LEU A 53 5.63 33.93 0.50
CA LEU A 53 4.94 32.68 0.80
C LEU A 53 5.96 31.66 1.31
N PHE A 54 5.72 31.18 2.52
CA PHE A 54 6.48 30.09 3.11
C PHE A 54 5.71 28.79 2.98
N ASP A 55 6.38 27.76 2.47
CA ASP A 55 5.89 26.39 2.51
C ASP A 55 6.49 25.63 3.69
N ARG A 56 5.76 24.64 4.18
CA ARG A 56 6.15 23.86 5.33
C ARG A 56 6.75 22.54 4.86
N LYS A 57 8.00 22.26 5.21
CA LYS A 57 8.71 21.03 4.83
C LYS A 57 8.92 20.09 6.00
N GLY A 58 9.05 18.79 5.68
CA GLY A 58 9.46 17.76 6.63
C GLY A 58 8.43 17.47 7.72
N TYR A 59 7.16 17.66 7.43
CA TYR A 59 6.10 17.45 8.40
C TYR A 59 5.37 16.13 8.15
N THR A 60 5.28 15.29 9.19
CA THR A 60 4.48 14.07 9.13
C THR A 60 3.24 14.21 10.00
N PHE A 61 2.10 13.76 9.49
CA PHE A 61 0.87 13.71 10.28
C PHE A 61 0.94 12.56 11.30
N PRO A 62 0.50 12.79 12.54
CA PRO A 62 0.30 11.69 13.47
C PRO A 62 -0.81 10.79 12.89
N ARG A 63 -0.53 9.49 12.78
CA ARG A 63 -1.46 8.50 12.20
C ARG A 63 -1.99 7.59 13.28
N LYS A 64 -3.30 7.58 13.44
CA LYS A 64 -3.99 6.64 14.32
C LYS A 64 -4.45 5.41 13.57
N ILE A 65 -4.43 4.29 14.27
CA ILE A 65 -4.95 3.02 13.79
C ILE A 65 -5.97 2.46 14.77
N ASN A 66 -7.05 1.94 14.20
CA ASN A 66 -8.03 1.11 14.88
C ASN A 66 -8.23 -0.15 14.06
N SER A 67 -8.16 -1.31 14.68
CA SER A 67 -8.45 -2.56 14.00
C SER A 67 -9.33 -3.45 14.86
N ALA A 68 -10.15 -4.26 14.21
CA ALA A 68 -10.97 -5.26 14.82
C ALA A 68 -10.92 -6.56 14.03
N ARG A 69 -10.92 -7.68 14.70
CA ARG A 69 -11.04 -9.00 14.11
C ARG A 69 -12.10 -9.80 14.86
N LEU A 70 -13.01 -10.41 14.11
CA LEU A 70 -13.97 -11.38 14.58
C LEU A 70 -13.61 -12.73 13.96
N ALA A 71 -13.42 -13.76 14.78
CA ALA A 71 -13.14 -15.11 14.30
C ALA A 71 -14.11 -16.11 14.91
N LEU A 72 -14.64 -16.99 14.07
CA LEU A 72 -15.47 -18.12 14.41
C LEU A 72 -14.68 -19.39 14.16
N SER A 73 -14.60 -20.28 15.15
CA SER A 73 -14.00 -21.61 15.01
C SER A 73 -15.03 -22.68 15.30
N LEU A 74 -15.10 -23.70 14.47
CA LEU A 74 -16.03 -24.83 14.58
C LEU A 74 -15.24 -26.14 14.63
N ASN A 75 -15.43 -26.93 15.70
CA ASN A 75 -14.90 -28.27 15.86
C ASN A 75 -13.46 -28.49 15.43
N ASN A 76 -12.59 -27.51 15.55
CA ASN A 76 -11.19 -27.60 15.12
C ASN A 76 -10.95 -27.89 13.63
N TRP A 77 -11.99 -28.05 12.81
CA TRP A 77 -11.84 -28.33 11.37
C TRP A 77 -12.13 -27.13 10.46
N PHE A 78 -12.86 -26.12 10.97
CA PHE A 78 -13.19 -24.92 10.22
C PHE A 78 -13.00 -23.66 11.04
N LYS A 79 -12.41 -22.63 10.44
CA LYS A 79 -12.33 -21.28 10.99
C LYS A 79 -12.70 -20.27 9.92
N ALA A 80 -13.45 -19.27 10.31
CA ALA A 80 -13.77 -18.11 9.49
C ALA A 80 -13.45 -16.86 10.28
N GLY A 81 -12.78 -15.92 9.66
CA GLY A 81 -12.43 -14.63 10.25
C GLY A 81 -12.92 -13.47 9.37
N MET A 82 -13.35 -12.40 10.00
CA MET A 82 -13.55 -11.10 9.38
C MET A 82 -12.62 -10.10 10.08
N HIS A 83 -11.99 -9.23 9.34
CA HIS A 83 -11.11 -8.25 9.92
C HIS A 83 -11.28 -6.89 9.24
N PHE A 84 -10.95 -5.89 10.00
CA PHE A 84 -11.14 -4.52 9.69
C PHE A 84 -9.98 -3.71 10.27
N LEU A 85 -9.44 -2.78 9.50
CA LEU A 85 -8.39 -1.88 9.92
C LEU A 85 -8.65 -0.50 9.32
N LYS A 86 -8.71 0.51 10.17
CA LYS A 86 -8.80 1.92 9.78
C LYS A 86 -7.58 2.66 10.28
N ALA A 87 -6.89 3.35 9.39
CA ALA A 87 -5.79 4.23 9.72
C ALA A 87 -6.05 5.62 9.14
N LYS A 88 -5.97 6.65 9.96
CA LYS A 88 -6.28 8.04 9.59
C LYS A 88 -5.23 8.98 10.12
N ASP A 89 -4.82 9.92 9.28
CA ASP A 89 -3.95 11.02 9.66
C ASP A 89 -4.75 12.08 10.43
N GLU A 90 -4.25 12.49 11.58
CA GLU A 90 -4.85 13.52 12.42
C GLU A 90 -4.25 14.89 12.07
N PHE A 91 -4.95 15.68 11.30
CA PHE A 91 -4.49 17.01 10.89
C PHE A 91 -5.00 18.15 11.81
N ASP A 92 -6.10 17.94 12.54
CA ASP A 92 -6.68 18.94 13.44
C ASP A 92 -5.79 19.22 14.67
N LYS A 93 -4.95 18.25 15.04
CA LYS A 93 -4.07 18.32 16.20
C LYS A 93 -2.69 18.89 15.90
N ILE A 94 -2.44 19.23 14.65
CA ILE A 94 -1.18 19.83 14.26
C ILE A 94 -1.13 21.24 14.86
N LYS A 95 -0.53 21.34 16.03
CA LYS A 95 -0.18 22.62 16.62
C LYS A 95 0.93 23.20 15.77
N ILE A 96 0.61 24.22 14.97
CA ILE A 96 1.59 25.05 14.30
C ILE A 96 2.36 25.77 15.41
N ARG A 97 3.43 25.18 15.88
CA ARG A 97 4.41 25.83 16.74
C ARG A 97 5.55 26.32 15.85
N ALA A 98 5.29 27.36 15.05
CA ALA A 98 6.38 28.27 14.73
C ALA A 98 6.62 29.03 16.04
N SER A 99 7.68 28.71 16.76
CA SER A 99 8.19 29.59 17.79
C SER A 99 8.88 30.76 17.07
N GLU A 100 8.91 31.91 17.69
CA GLU A 100 9.67 33.10 17.22
C GLU A 100 11.14 32.74 16.89
N ASN A 101 11.66 31.67 17.46
CA ASN A 101 13.01 31.13 17.29
C ASN A 101 13.12 30.01 16.20
N SER A 102 12.08 29.75 15.41
CA SER A 102 12.20 28.78 14.31
C SER A 102 13.08 29.33 13.20
N LEU A 103 14.10 28.59 12.78
CA LEU A 103 14.97 28.98 11.69
C LEU A 103 14.31 28.71 10.34
N PHE A 104 14.43 29.66 9.43
CA PHE A 104 13.96 29.59 8.06
C PHE A 104 15.16 29.66 7.14
N SER A 105 15.23 28.81 6.14
CA SER A 105 16.20 28.95 5.08
C SER A 105 15.62 29.86 3.99
N VAL A 106 16.33 30.93 3.69
CA VAL A 106 16.00 31.86 2.61
C VAL A 106 17.06 31.72 1.54
N ASP A 107 16.63 31.37 0.33
CA ASP A 107 17.50 31.45 -0.85
C ASP A 107 17.61 32.91 -1.26
N THR A 108 18.79 33.49 -1.06
CA THR A 108 19.03 34.90 -1.35
C THR A 108 19.17 35.21 -2.86
N SER A 109 19.05 34.21 -3.74
CA SER A 109 18.95 34.42 -5.17
C SER A 109 17.83 35.39 -5.57
N ILE A 110 16.81 35.52 -4.72
CA ILE A 110 15.74 36.53 -4.85
C ILE A 110 16.26 37.96 -4.73
N PHE A 111 17.38 38.15 -4.03
CA PHE A 111 18.00 39.43 -3.78
C PHE A 111 19.26 39.66 -4.65
N GLY A 112 19.59 38.73 -5.54
CA GLY A 112 20.72 38.80 -6.44
C GLY A 112 22.00 38.11 -5.96
N ASP A 113 22.05 37.60 -4.75
CA ASP A 113 23.17 36.82 -4.19
C ASP A 113 22.79 35.35 -4.05
N SER A 114 23.67 34.43 -4.36
CA SER A 114 23.42 32.98 -4.32
C SER A 114 23.83 32.33 -2.99
N LEU A 115 23.52 32.95 -1.86
CA LEU A 115 23.79 32.42 -0.54
C LEU A 115 22.51 31.93 0.11
N LEU A 116 22.56 30.74 0.75
CA LEU A 116 21.48 30.23 1.58
C LEU A 116 21.69 30.80 2.99
N LEU A 117 20.86 31.74 3.40
CA LEU A 117 20.90 32.33 4.73
C LEU A 117 19.82 31.75 5.61
N GLU A 118 20.13 31.51 6.87
CA GLU A 118 19.18 31.04 7.88
C GLU A 118 18.78 32.25 8.77
N TYR A 119 17.48 32.51 8.83
CA TYR A 119 16.90 33.55 9.66
C TYR A 119 15.88 32.96 10.62
N THR A 120 15.72 33.55 11.80
CA THR A 120 14.52 33.35 12.57
C THR A 120 13.35 34.09 11.90
N LEU A 121 12.11 33.69 12.18
CA LEU A 121 10.94 34.36 11.60
C LEU A 121 10.90 35.85 11.99
N SER A 122 11.28 36.21 13.22
CA SER A 122 11.37 37.58 13.68
C SER A 122 12.43 38.37 12.93
N GLU A 123 13.65 37.85 12.78
CA GLU A 123 14.72 38.50 12.01
C GLU A 123 14.33 38.69 10.54
N PHE A 124 13.63 37.73 9.96
CA PHE A 124 13.15 37.87 8.57
C PHE A 124 12.05 38.94 8.46
N ILE A 125 11.09 38.97 9.38
CA ILE A 125 10.05 40.00 9.41
C ILE A 125 10.66 41.39 9.64
N ASP A 126 11.64 41.50 10.49
CA ASP A 126 12.35 42.76 10.76
C ASP A 126 13.20 43.23 9.55
N SER A 127 13.61 42.31 8.69
CA SER A 127 14.35 42.60 7.46
C SER A 127 13.45 43.06 6.29
N LEU A 128 12.13 42.91 6.41
CA LEU A 128 11.20 43.29 5.36
C LEU A 128 10.95 44.82 5.36
N ASN A 129 10.57 45.32 4.18
CA ASN A 129 10.04 46.67 4.10
C ASN A 129 8.72 46.80 4.90
N ASN A 130 8.43 47.95 5.43
CA ASN A 130 7.28 48.21 6.34
C ASN A 130 5.91 47.76 5.79
N ASN A 131 5.80 47.58 4.48
CA ASN A 131 4.55 47.19 3.81
C ASN A 131 4.56 45.74 3.29
N ASP A 132 5.68 45.03 3.38
CA ASP A 132 5.77 43.63 2.95
C ASP A 132 5.16 42.71 4.02
N THR A 133 4.54 41.61 3.58
CA THR A 133 3.87 40.68 4.49
C THR A 133 4.33 39.25 4.26
N VAL A 134 4.30 38.45 5.32
CA VAL A 134 4.58 37.02 5.32
C VAL A 134 3.27 36.25 5.44
N LYS A 135 3.02 35.34 4.51
CA LYS A 135 1.91 34.41 4.58
C LYS A 135 2.43 32.97 4.55
N ILE A 136 1.95 32.18 5.48
CA ILE A 136 2.24 30.74 5.52
C ILE A 136 1.14 30.03 4.73
N LYS A 137 1.53 29.29 3.71
CA LYS A 137 0.61 28.44 2.95
C LYS A 137 0.00 27.39 3.87
N LYS A 138 -1.31 27.44 4.08
CA LYS A 138 -2.02 26.50 4.96
C LYS A 138 -2.35 25.16 4.30
N LYS A 139 -2.34 25.06 2.97
CA LYS A 139 -2.95 23.97 2.23
C LYS A 139 -2.05 23.18 1.27
N ASN A 140 -0.89 23.66 0.91
CA ASN A 140 0.01 22.91 0.03
C ASN A 140 1.20 22.43 0.85
N TRP A 141 1.17 21.15 1.15
CA TRP A 141 2.26 20.44 1.76
C TRP A 141 2.96 19.69 0.64
N ASP A 142 4.20 20.05 0.32
CA ASP A 142 4.98 19.35 -0.71
C ASP A 142 5.26 17.90 -0.32
N ASP A 143 5.15 17.57 0.98
CA ASP A 143 5.35 16.24 1.54
C ASP A 143 4.06 15.40 1.66
N GLY A 144 3.00 15.81 0.99
CA GLY A 144 1.76 15.05 0.89
C GLY A 144 0.61 15.55 1.75
N SER A 145 -0.58 15.25 1.31
CA SER A 145 -1.83 15.51 2.01
C SER A 145 -2.07 14.48 3.09
N PRO A 146 -2.82 14.80 4.17
CA PRO A 146 -3.23 13.81 5.14
C PRO A 146 -4.12 12.76 4.47
N GLN A 147 -3.92 11.51 4.86
CA GLN A 147 -4.49 10.35 4.22
C GLN A 147 -5.36 9.53 5.17
N GLU A 148 -6.27 8.79 4.60
CA GLU A 148 -7.05 7.79 5.31
C GLU A 148 -7.05 6.47 4.55
N ASN A 149 -6.89 5.37 5.27
CA ASN A 149 -6.88 4.03 4.70
C ASN A 149 -7.79 3.13 5.52
N LEU A 150 -8.62 2.39 4.82
CA LEU A 150 -9.53 1.41 5.35
C LEU A 150 -9.26 0.07 4.67
N VAL A 151 -8.92 -0.95 5.44
CA VAL A 151 -8.77 -2.32 4.95
C VAL A 151 -9.80 -3.20 5.63
N PHE A 152 -10.54 -3.96 4.84
CA PHE A 152 -11.47 -4.96 5.36
C PHE A 152 -11.37 -6.24 4.54
N GLY A 153 -11.73 -7.34 5.15
CA GLY A 153 -11.65 -8.62 4.47
C GLY A 153 -12.07 -9.79 5.34
N PHE A 154 -11.94 -10.97 4.75
CA PHE A 154 -12.23 -12.22 5.42
C PHE A 154 -11.15 -13.25 5.15
N ASP A 155 -11.04 -14.20 6.07
CA ASP A 155 -10.19 -15.37 5.94
C ASP A 155 -10.97 -16.63 6.32
N LEU A 156 -10.68 -17.70 5.60
CA LEU A 156 -11.25 -19.02 5.83
C LEU A 156 -10.13 -20.05 5.96
N GLU A 157 -10.27 -20.94 6.93
CA GLU A 157 -9.38 -22.07 7.14
C GLU A 157 -10.19 -23.34 7.30
N GLY A 158 -9.90 -24.34 6.50
CA GLY A 158 -10.46 -25.69 6.61
C GLY A 158 -9.35 -26.70 6.88
N SER A 159 -9.55 -27.60 7.83
CA SER A 159 -8.61 -28.68 8.12
C SER A 159 -9.26 -30.04 7.97
N MET A 160 -8.53 -30.97 7.36
CA MET A 160 -8.95 -32.36 7.13
C MET A 160 -7.86 -33.33 7.56
N ASP A 161 -8.17 -34.61 7.60
CA ASP A 161 -7.24 -35.71 7.95
C ASP A 161 -6.47 -35.41 9.23
N ASN A 162 -7.21 -35.17 10.33
CA ASN A 162 -6.64 -34.82 11.63
C ASN A 162 -5.65 -33.65 11.57
N ARG A 163 -6.00 -32.60 10.83
CA ARG A 163 -5.18 -31.41 10.57
C ARG A 163 -3.91 -31.63 9.76
N LYS A 164 -3.74 -32.80 9.13
CA LYS A 164 -2.60 -33.02 8.22
C LYS A 164 -2.78 -32.26 6.91
N LEU A 165 -3.99 -32.06 6.46
CA LEU A 165 -4.31 -31.25 5.30
C LEU A 165 -5.02 -29.96 5.74
N LEU A 166 -4.45 -28.81 5.38
CA LEU A 166 -4.94 -27.49 5.72
C LEU A 166 -5.20 -26.68 4.45
N PHE A 167 -6.41 -26.23 4.26
CA PHE A 167 -6.78 -25.27 3.22
C PHE A 167 -6.99 -23.89 3.86
N GLN A 168 -6.41 -22.86 3.29
CA GLN A 168 -6.55 -21.49 3.75
C GLN A 168 -6.83 -20.59 2.55
N MET A 169 -7.77 -19.66 2.70
CA MET A 169 -7.99 -18.58 1.75
C MET A 169 -8.32 -17.30 2.49
N GLY A 170 -7.97 -16.19 1.87
CA GLY A 170 -8.34 -14.86 2.37
C GLY A 170 -8.47 -13.88 1.24
N TRP A 171 -9.36 -12.93 1.43
CA TRP A 171 -9.59 -11.82 0.55
C TRP A 171 -9.68 -10.52 1.36
N ASN A 172 -9.06 -9.48 0.84
CA ASN A 172 -9.00 -8.15 1.45
C ASN A 172 -9.24 -7.08 0.40
N MET A 173 -9.86 -6.00 0.81
CA MET A 173 -10.02 -4.79 0.04
C MET A 173 -9.48 -3.60 0.81
N SER A 174 -8.81 -2.70 0.11
CA SER A 174 -8.23 -1.48 0.66
C SER A 174 -8.87 -0.27 0.01
N LEU A 175 -9.48 0.58 0.80
CA LEU A 175 -9.91 1.92 0.39
C LEU A 175 -8.86 2.91 0.88
N THR A 176 -8.31 3.70 -0.02
CA THR A 176 -7.31 4.71 0.34
C THR A 176 -7.73 6.06 -0.21
N ASN A 177 -7.89 7.04 0.68
CA ASN A 177 -8.04 8.44 0.31
C ASN A 177 -6.71 9.16 0.52
N HIS A 178 -6.17 9.71 -0.56
CA HIS A 178 -4.87 10.39 -0.58
C HIS A 178 -4.92 11.85 -0.13
N ASN A 179 -6.13 12.40 0.05
CA ASN A 179 -6.30 13.78 0.52
C ASN A 179 -7.63 13.99 1.24
N ILE A 180 -7.62 13.82 2.55
CA ILE A 180 -8.81 14.02 3.38
C ILE A 180 -9.08 15.48 3.76
N TRP A 181 -8.24 16.43 3.34
CA TRP A 181 -8.50 17.87 3.54
C TRP A 181 -9.71 18.37 2.77
N ALA A 182 -9.99 17.74 1.63
CA ALA A 182 -11.13 18.10 0.81
C ALA A 182 -12.47 17.71 1.47
N GLY A 183 -12.42 16.86 2.50
CA GLY A 183 -13.61 16.32 3.13
C GLY A 183 -14.32 15.27 2.25
N THR A 184 -15.50 14.85 2.66
CA THR A 184 -16.36 13.97 1.87
C THR A 184 -17.04 14.77 0.75
N ALA A 185 -17.04 14.25 -0.46
CA ALA A 185 -17.73 14.87 -1.58
C ALA A 185 -19.25 14.80 -1.37
N SER A 186 -19.96 15.87 -1.70
CA SER A 186 -21.43 15.85 -1.71
C SER A 186 -21.95 15.08 -2.93
N LYS A 187 -23.17 14.53 -2.82
CA LYS A 187 -23.82 13.80 -3.92
C LYS A 187 -23.88 14.64 -5.21
N ASP A 188 -24.24 15.91 -5.11
CA ASP A 188 -24.30 16.84 -6.25
C ASP A 188 -22.91 17.04 -6.91
N SER A 189 -21.84 17.05 -6.10
CA SER A 189 -20.47 17.13 -6.62
C SER A 189 -20.03 15.85 -7.31
N LEU A 190 -20.60 14.71 -6.92
CA LEU A 190 -20.30 13.41 -7.52
C LEU A 190 -20.95 13.27 -8.89
N ASP A 191 -22.21 13.62 -9.01
CA ASP A 191 -22.93 13.59 -10.28
C ASP A 191 -22.21 14.44 -11.32
N LEU A 192 -21.67 15.60 -10.92
CA LEU A 192 -20.92 16.48 -11.81
C LEU A 192 -19.52 15.95 -12.16
N LEU A 193 -18.83 15.28 -11.23
CA LEU A 193 -17.43 14.83 -11.40
C LEU A 193 -17.31 13.46 -12.07
N LEU A 194 -18.31 12.59 -11.88
CA LEU A 194 -18.26 11.21 -12.35
C LEU A 194 -19.03 11.00 -13.64
N ASP A 195 -20.05 11.82 -13.90
CA ASP A 195 -20.84 11.77 -15.12
C ASP A 195 -20.24 12.67 -16.22
N THR A 196 -19.06 12.25 -16.72
CA THR A 196 -18.35 12.99 -17.78
C THR A 196 -19.08 12.97 -19.14
N LEU A 197 -20.01 12.04 -19.33
CA LEU A 197 -20.78 11.88 -20.57
C LEU A 197 -22.25 12.26 -20.44
N SER A 198 -22.70 12.66 -19.25
CA SER A 198 -24.10 12.98 -18.92
C SER A 198 -25.06 11.82 -19.18
N ASP A 199 -24.59 10.60 -19.08
CA ASP A 199 -25.38 9.38 -19.28
C ASP A 199 -25.75 8.66 -17.96
N GLY A 200 -25.39 9.25 -16.82
CA GLY A 200 -25.60 8.69 -15.48
C GLY A 200 -24.69 7.50 -15.15
N LYS A 201 -23.67 7.28 -15.99
CA LYS A 201 -22.76 6.14 -15.82
C LYS A 201 -21.30 6.58 -15.67
N LEU A 202 -20.62 6.01 -14.71
CA LEU A 202 -19.18 6.12 -14.55
C LEU A 202 -18.50 5.12 -15.49
N MET A 203 -17.61 5.60 -16.36
CA MET A 203 -16.88 4.77 -17.35
C MET A 203 -17.81 3.95 -18.27
N GLY A 204 -19.04 4.43 -18.49
CA GLY A 204 -20.01 3.77 -19.38
C GLY A 204 -20.69 2.51 -18.81
N SER A 205 -20.28 2.00 -17.65
CA SER A 205 -20.75 0.71 -17.12
C SER A 205 -21.31 0.77 -15.70
N TYR A 206 -20.86 1.71 -14.88
CA TYR A 206 -21.23 1.78 -13.47
C TYR A 206 -22.23 2.91 -13.20
N ASP A 207 -23.31 2.60 -12.48
CA ASP A 207 -24.34 3.60 -12.11
C ASP A 207 -23.77 4.58 -11.07
N VAL A 208 -23.77 5.88 -11.41
CA VAL A 208 -23.28 6.96 -10.53
C VAL A 208 -24.13 7.06 -9.26
N SER A 209 -25.44 6.77 -9.35
CA SER A 209 -26.32 6.83 -8.18
C SER A 209 -25.94 5.81 -7.12
N ALA A 210 -25.49 4.61 -7.51
CA ALA A 210 -25.01 3.59 -6.60
C ALA A 210 -23.74 4.02 -5.85
N VAL A 211 -22.87 4.80 -6.49
CA VAL A 211 -21.69 5.39 -5.85
C VAL A 211 -22.10 6.47 -4.85
N GLY A 212 -23.09 7.30 -5.19
CA GLY A 212 -23.66 8.31 -4.30
C GLY A 212 -24.26 7.68 -3.03
N ASP A 213 -25.06 6.64 -3.17
CA ASP A 213 -25.68 5.91 -2.06
C ASP A 213 -24.62 5.25 -1.15
N PHE A 214 -23.54 4.71 -1.75
CA PHE A 214 -22.41 4.19 -1.00
C PHE A 214 -21.72 5.28 -0.17
N ILE A 215 -21.50 6.44 -0.75
CA ILE A 215 -20.86 7.56 -0.06
C ILE A 215 -21.72 8.05 1.10
N ASP A 216 -23.02 8.25 0.89
CA ASP A 216 -23.93 8.68 1.94
C ASP A 216 -23.97 7.67 3.11
N ALA A 217 -23.94 6.38 2.80
CA ALA A 217 -23.97 5.33 3.82
C ALA A 217 -22.69 5.24 4.66
N TYR A 218 -21.53 5.60 4.10
CA TYR A 218 -20.22 5.39 4.74
C TYR A 218 -19.45 6.68 5.04
N SER A 219 -20.00 7.85 4.73
CA SER A 219 -19.37 9.16 4.91
C SER A 219 -18.95 9.48 6.35
N ASP A 220 -19.73 9.04 7.33
CA ASP A 220 -19.43 9.21 8.75
C ASP A 220 -18.24 8.35 9.20
N PHE A 221 -18.04 7.26 8.48
CA PHE A 221 -17.05 6.27 8.85
C PHE A 221 -15.73 6.44 8.11
N PHE A 222 -15.75 6.85 6.83
CA PHE A 222 -14.60 7.01 5.98
C PHE A 222 -14.77 8.23 5.09
N THR A 223 -13.71 9.03 4.92
CA THR A 223 -13.75 10.24 4.08
C THR A 223 -13.70 9.84 2.60
N VAL A 224 -14.84 9.81 1.93
CA VAL A 224 -14.94 9.43 0.52
C VAL A 224 -14.89 10.66 -0.36
N HIS A 225 -13.91 10.71 -1.27
CA HIS A 225 -13.80 11.76 -2.27
C HIS A 225 -13.25 11.18 -3.58
N PRO A 226 -14.06 11.07 -4.66
CA PRO A 226 -13.69 10.34 -5.88
C PRO A 226 -12.38 10.79 -6.52
N MET A 227 -12.08 12.09 -6.49
CA MET A 227 -10.82 12.61 -7.07
C MET A 227 -9.57 12.19 -6.30
N TYR A 228 -9.71 11.79 -5.03
CA TYR A 228 -8.57 11.46 -4.16
C TYR A 228 -8.56 10.01 -3.70
N MET A 229 -9.57 9.24 -4.10
CA MET A 229 -9.61 7.80 -3.84
C MET A 229 -8.71 7.06 -4.81
N ALA A 230 -7.99 6.06 -4.29
CA ALA A 230 -7.37 5.07 -5.15
C ALA A 230 -8.44 4.31 -5.95
N PRO A 231 -8.19 3.95 -7.21
CA PRO A 231 -9.14 3.18 -8.03
C PRO A 231 -9.56 1.89 -7.33
N ILE A 232 -10.86 1.71 -7.14
CA ILE A 232 -11.46 0.53 -6.53
C ILE A 232 -11.90 -0.45 -7.61
N LEU A 233 -12.49 0.09 -8.67
CA LEU A 233 -13.01 -0.67 -9.80
C LEU A 233 -11.90 -0.95 -10.82
N PRO A 234 -12.01 -2.05 -11.59
CA PRO A 234 -11.10 -2.29 -12.71
C PRO A 234 -11.12 -1.10 -13.67
N LEU A 235 -9.94 -0.66 -14.09
CA LEU A 235 -9.81 0.45 -15.05
C LEU A 235 -10.30 0.07 -16.45
N ASP A 236 -10.36 -1.25 -16.75
CA ASP A 236 -10.90 -1.76 -18.01
C ASP A 236 -12.37 -2.21 -17.84
N PRO A 237 -13.34 -1.46 -18.38
CA PRO A 237 -14.76 -1.83 -18.30
C PRO A 237 -15.08 -3.15 -19.03
N ILE A 238 -14.31 -3.53 -20.05
CA ILE A 238 -14.52 -4.77 -20.82
C ILE A 238 -14.38 -6.00 -19.90
N VAL A 239 -13.45 -5.97 -18.95
CA VAL A 239 -13.26 -7.05 -17.98
C VAL A 239 -14.48 -7.20 -17.06
N ALA A 240 -15.13 -6.11 -16.73
CA ALA A 240 -16.34 -6.12 -15.90
C ALA A 240 -17.55 -6.70 -16.65
N GLU A 241 -17.65 -6.45 -17.94
CA GLU A 241 -18.72 -6.97 -18.80
C GLU A 241 -18.56 -8.46 -19.09
N GLU A 242 -17.34 -8.96 -19.26
CA GLU A 242 -17.08 -10.37 -19.53
C GLU A 242 -17.42 -11.30 -18.37
N SER A 243 -17.12 -10.91 -17.12
CA SER A 243 -17.36 -11.74 -15.94
C SER A 243 -17.24 -10.94 -14.65
N SER A 244 -18.31 -10.89 -13.88
CA SER A 244 -18.32 -10.27 -12.52
C SER A 244 -17.25 -10.88 -11.60
N LEU A 245 -16.96 -12.17 -11.72
CA LEU A 245 -15.93 -12.83 -10.93
C LEU A 245 -14.51 -12.38 -11.35
N LYS A 246 -14.24 -12.24 -12.64
CA LYS A 246 -12.96 -11.69 -13.11
C LYS A 246 -12.78 -10.24 -12.67
N ALA A 247 -13.84 -9.41 -12.77
CA ALA A 247 -13.82 -8.03 -12.31
C ALA A 247 -13.49 -7.95 -10.82
N PHE A 248 -14.15 -8.77 -10.00
CA PHE A 248 -13.91 -8.85 -8.56
C PHE A 248 -12.47 -9.29 -8.22
N MET A 249 -11.95 -10.31 -8.90
CA MET A 249 -10.58 -10.80 -8.69
C MET A 249 -9.50 -9.83 -9.18
N ASN A 250 -9.81 -8.98 -10.16
CA ASN A 250 -8.87 -8.01 -10.74
C ASN A 250 -9.07 -6.59 -10.19
N MET A 251 -9.86 -6.41 -9.13
CA MET A 251 -9.99 -5.10 -8.48
C MET A 251 -8.61 -4.58 -8.05
N PRO A 252 -8.19 -3.38 -8.48
CA PRO A 252 -6.86 -2.83 -8.21
C PRO A 252 -6.54 -2.70 -6.73
N ALA A 253 -7.57 -2.42 -5.92
CA ALA A 253 -7.46 -2.24 -4.47
C ALA A 253 -7.67 -3.53 -3.67
N SER A 254 -7.67 -4.71 -4.31
CA SER A 254 -7.89 -5.98 -3.65
C SER A 254 -6.60 -6.80 -3.47
N ALA A 255 -6.62 -7.67 -2.48
CA ALA A 255 -5.58 -8.68 -2.26
C ALA A 255 -6.23 -10.00 -1.86
N TYR A 256 -5.75 -11.11 -2.39
CA TYR A 256 -6.22 -12.43 -1.98
C TYR A 256 -5.12 -13.48 -2.03
N PHE A 257 -5.32 -14.53 -1.27
CA PHE A 257 -4.47 -15.70 -1.31
C PHE A 257 -5.28 -16.99 -1.16
N ILE A 258 -4.76 -18.04 -1.75
CA ILE A 258 -5.21 -19.40 -1.56
C ILE A 258 -3.99 -20.25 -1.24
N ARG A 259 -4.07 -21.06 -0.18
CA ARG A 259 -2.97 -21.89 0.28
C ARG A 259 -3.46 -23.27 0.66
N LEU A 260 -2.75 -24.27 0.20
CA LEU A 260 -2.92 -25.67 0.59
C LEU A 260 -1.63 -26.15 1.27
N LYS A 261 -1.74 -26.71 2.46
CA LYS A 261 -0.64 -27.34 3.20
C LYS A 261 -0.97 -28.78 3.49
N GLY A 262 -0.04 -29.67 3.19
CA GLY A 262 -0.07 -31.07 3.60
C GLY A 262 1.09 -31.35 4.54
N SER A 263 0.83 -31.94 5.72
CA SER A 263 1.83 -32.26 6.74
C SER A 263 1.74 -33.72 7.14
N TYR A 264 2.52 -34.55 6.48
CA TYR A 264 2.63 -35.98 6.73
C TYR A 264 4.00 -36.34 7.33
N SER A 265 4.13 -37.53 7.89
CA SER A 265 5.36 -37.91 8.62
C SER A 265 6.64 -37.83 7.79
N PHE A 266 6.53 -38.04 6.48
CA PHE A 266 7.66 -38.07 5.55
C PHE A 266 7.66 -36.89 4.58
N ASN A 267 6.53 -36.14 4.45
CA ASN A 267 6.36 -35.10 3.47
C ASN A 267 5.60 -33.89 4.06
N ASN A 268 6.11 -32.67 3.79
CA ASN A 268 5.39 -31.42 4.06
C ASN A 268 5.35 -30.60 2.77
N VAL A 269 4.19 -30.53 2.15
CA VAL A 269 3.96 -29.76 0.94
C VAL A 269 3.16 -28.49 1.24
N MET A 270 3.54 -27.39 0.60
CA MET A 270 2.78 -26.14 0.59
C MET A 270 2.67 -25.64 -0.84
N ILE A 271 1.44 -25.40 -1.26
CA ILE A 271 1.11 -24.75 -2.53
C ILE A 271 0.37 -23.47 -2.19
N GLN A 272 0.81 -22.34 -2.72
CA GLN A 272 0.21 -21.05 -2.46
C GLN A 272 0.12 -20.24 -3.74
N TYR A 273 -1.02 -19.62 -3.95
CA TYR A 273 -1.21 -18.51 -4.88
C TYR A 273 -1.59 -17.28 -4.10
N ARG A 274 -0.98 -16.13 -4.40
CA ARG A 274 -1.38 -14.83 -3.85
C ARG A 274 -1.31 -13.76 -4.91
N GLN A 275 -2.21 -12.80 -4.78
CA GLN A 275 -2.29 -11.62 -5.62
C GLN A 275 -2.50 -10.40 -4.75
N LEU A 276 -1.77 -9.32 -5.02
CA LEU A 276 -1.96 -8.02 -4.42
C LEU A 276 -2.11 -7.00 -5.55
N GLY A 277 -3.24 -6.34 -5.59
CA GLY A 277 -3.54 -5.34 -6.60
C GLY A 277 -2.57 -4.15 -6.58
N PRO A 278 -2.45 -3.41 -7.69
CA PRO A 278 -1.54 -2.26 -7.78
C PRO A 278 -1.88 -1.15 -6.80
N GLU A 279 -3.16 -0.95 -6.49
CA GLU A 279 -3.63 0.08 -5.56
C GLU A 279 -3.91 -0.44 -4.14
N TYR A 280 -3.63 -1.73 -3.90
CA TYR A 280 -3.79 -2.28 -2.56
C TYR A 280 -2.72 -1.72 -1.62
N LYS A 281 -3.15 -0.98 -0.60
CA LYS A 281 -2.29 -0.38 0.43
C LYS A 281 -2.83 -0.71 1.80
N SER A 282 -1.94 -0.92 2.76
CA SER A 282 -2.30 -1.05 4.15
C SER A 282 -1.34 -0.22 4.99
N PHE A 283 -1.85 0.83 5.62
CA PHE A 283 -1.03 1.67 6.48
C PHE A 283 -0.57 0.95 7.75
N GLY A 284 -1.22 -0.16 8.10
CA GLY A 284 -0.73 -1.07 9.15
C GLY A 284 0.50 -1.88 8.73
N ASN A 285 0.80 -1.97 7.42
CA ASN A 285 1.98 -2.62 6.88
C ASN A 285 2.61 -1.80 5.75
N PRO A 286 3.42 -0.79 6.07
CA PRO A 286 4.00 0.12 5.09
C PRO A 286 5.03 -0.55 4.14
N TYR A 287 5.51 -1.73 4.48
CA TYR A 287 6.48 -2.49 3.66
C TYR A 287 5.81 -3.46 2.69
N LEU A 288 4.49 -3.40 2.59
CA LEU A 288 3.75 -4.26 1.67
C LEU A 288 4.07 -3.88 0.22
N THR A 289 4.59 -4.83 -0.55
CA THR A 289 4.80 -4.65 -1.98
C THR A 289 3.50 -5.00 -2.70
N ASN A 290 2.91 -4.05 -3.39
CA ASN A 290 1.72 -4.20 -4.24
C ASN A 290 2.08 -4.55 -5.70
N ASN A 291 1.07 -4.70 -6.56
CA ASN A 291 1.19 -5.11 -7.96
C ASN A 291 1.99 -6.42 -8.11
N ILE A 292 1.53 -7.45 -7.40
CA ILE A 292 2.20 -8.74 -7.36
C ILE A 292 1.20 -9.87 -7.59
N ARG A 293 1.59 -10.77 -8.49
CA ARG A 293 1.01 -12.10 -8.60
C ARG A 293 2.10 -13.13 -8.35
N GLU A 294 1.88 -14.01 -7.41
CA GLU A 294 2.90 -14.96 -6.96
C GLU A 294 2.30 -16.36 -6.79
N PHE A 295 2.96 -17.34 -7.39
CA PHE A 295 2.71 -18.75 -7.20
C PHE A 295 3.92 -19.43 -6.56
N THR A 296 3.70 -20.18 -5.48
CA THR A 296 4.77 -20.82 -4.72
C THR A 296 4.43 -22.27 -4.43
N ILE A 297 5.39 -23.16 -4.69
CA ILE A 297 5.36 -24.56 -4.25
C ILE A 297 6.59 -24.79 -3.40
N ASN A 298 6.41 -25.32 -2.20
CA ASN A 298 7.48 -25.80 -1.35
C ASN A 298 7.16 -27.23 -0.93
N ASP A 299 8.08 -28.12 -1.13
CA ASP A 299 7.97 -29.52 -0.72
C ASP A 299 9.19 -29.94 0.08
N ARG A 300 8.95 -30.44 1.28
CA ARG A 300 9.97 -30.99 2.16
C ARG A 300 9.74 -32.49 2.33
N LEU A 301 10.63 -33.26 1.77
CA LEU A 301 10.63 -34.72 1.84
C LEU A 301 11.71 -35.19 2.84
N SER A 302 11.33 -36.09 3.74
CA SER A 302 12.27 -36.70 4.70
C SER A 302 12.26 -38.22 4.54
N THR A 303 13.41 -38.82 4.28
CA THR A 303 13.58 -40.26 4.06
C THR A 303 14.68 -40.84 4.96
N LEU A 304 14.90 -42.15 4.89
CA LEU A 304 15.93 -42.87 5.67
C LEU A 304 15.88 -42.56 7.18
N GLY A 305 14.68 -42.57 7.76
CA GLY A 305 14.52 -42.23 9.19
C GLY A 305 14.91 -40.80 9.51
N ARG A 306 14.65 -39.85 8.63
CA ARG A 306 14.98 -38.42 8.69
C ARG A 306 16.48 -38.11 8.54
N ARG A 307 17.28 -39.08 8.08
CA ARG A 307 18.70 -38.86 7.80
C ARG A 307 18.94 -38.17 6.48
N LEU A 308 17.99 -38.30 5.53
CA LEU A 308 18.06 -37.62 4.24
C LEU A 308 16.82 -36.73 4.09
N MET A 309 17.05 -35.45 3.89
CA MET A 309 16.01 -34.45 3.71
C MET A 309 16.23 -33.70 2.39
N PHE A 310 15.15 -33.52 1.66
CA PHE A 310 15.09 -32.68 0.45
C PHE A 310 14.10 -31.54 0.71
N VAL A 311 14.45 -30.32 0.34
CA VAL A 311 13.54 -29.19 0.28
C VAL A 311 13.58 -28.65 -1.14
N LEU A 312 12.46 -28.83 -1.84
CA LEU A 312 12.25 -28.33 -3.19
C LEU A 312 11.41 -27.06 -3.09
N GLY A 313 11.85 -25.99 -3.74
CA GLY A 313 11.12 -24.73 -3.85
C GLY A 313 10.96 -24.30 -5.30
N TYR A 314 9.76 -23.93 -5.66
CA TYR A 314 9.45 -23.26 -6.91
C TYR A 314 8.66 -21.99 -6.60
N LYS A 315 9.10 -20.85 -7.13
CA LYS A 315 8.42 -19.57 -6.98
C LYS A 315 8.40 -18.87 -8.33
N TYR A 316 7.21 -18.50 -8.75
CA TYR A 316 6.97 -17.62 -9.89
C TYR A 316 6.31 -16.35 -9.39
N ARG A 317 6.82 -15.20 -9.77
CA ARG A 317 6.29 -13.89 -9.42
C ARG A 317 6.30 -12.98 -10.63
N ASP A 318 5.21 -12.28 -10.86
CA ASP A 318 5.12 -11.22 -11.86
C ASP A 318 4.33 -10.00 -11.33
N ASN A 319 4.42 -8.88 -12.03
CA ASN A 319 3.69 -7.65 -11.75
C ASN A 319 2.67 -7.32 -12.87
N LYS A 320 2.16 -8.33 -13.56
CA LYS A 320 1.18 -8.21 -14.65
C LYS A 320 -0.27 -8.10 -14.15
N LEU A 321 -0.56 -7.21 -13.20
CA LEU A 321 -1.91 -6.98 -12.69
C LEU A 321 -2.54 -5.69 -13.22
N SER A 322 -1.74 -4.82 -13.80
CA SER A 322 -2.19 -3.61 -14.45
C SER A 322 -1.85 -3.69 -15.93
N ASP A 323 -2.84 -3.48 -16.79
CA ASP A 323 -2.63 -3.37 -18.24
C ASP A 323 -1.81 -2.14 -18.62
N LEU A 324 -1.60 -1.23 -17.65
CA LEU A 324 -0.70 -0.07 -17.80
C LEU A 324 0.79 -0.48 -17.83
N VAL A 325 1.12 -1.71 -17.43
CA VAL A 325 2.49 -2.24 -17.49
C VAL A 325 2.68 -2.95 -18.83
N ALA A 326 3.22 -2.24 -19.81
CA ALA A 326 3.47 -2.79 -21.15
C ALA A 326 4.42 -4.01 -21.11
N HIS A 327 5.44 -3.97 -20.26
CA HIS A 327 6.45 -5.01 -20.13
C HIS A 327 6.56 -5.49 -18.68
N PRO A 328 5.67 -6.42 -18.23
CA PRO A 328 5.68 -6.90 -16.86
C PRO A 328 6.95 -7.73 -16.57
N ILE A 329 7.51 -7.49 -15.39
CA ILE A 329 8.69 -8.22 -14.93
C ILE A 329 8.24 -9.52 -14.29
N ALA A 330 8.74 -10.64 -14.84
CA ALA A 330 8.56 -11.97 -14.29
C ALA A 330 9.86 -12.47 -13.66
N THR A 331 9.75 -13.03 -12.47
CA THR A 331 10.86 -13.66 -11.74
C THR A 331 10.51 -15.10 -11.44
N ARG A 332 11.39 -16.02 -11.81
CA ARG A 332 11.27 -17.45 -11.57
C ARG A 332 12.43 -17.90 -10.67
N THR A 333 12.11 -18.53 -9.55
CA THR A 333 13.10 -19.07 -8.63
C THR A 333 12.87 -20.57 -8.48
N ILE A 334 13.92 -21.36 -8.62
CA ILE A 334 13.94 -22.79 -8.34
C ILE A 334 15.01 -23.03 -7.30
N SER A 335 14.69 -23.76 -6.24
CA SER A 335 15.64 -24.08 -5.19
C SER A 335 15.58 -25.56 -4.80
N LEU A 336 16.74 -26.14 -4.56
CA LEU A 336 16.91 -27.46 -4.01
C LEU A 336 17.88 -27.38 -2.84
N ASN A 337 17.42 -27.80 -1.67
CA ASN A 337 18.27 -27.99 -0.52
C ASN A 337 18.24 -29.48 -0.13
N THR A 338 19.41 -30.10 -0.08
CA THR A 338 19.56 -31.50 0.30
C THR A 338 20.43 -31.57 1.53
N THR A 339 19.98 -32.26 2.58
CA THR A 339 20.73 -32.50 3.79
C THR A 339 20.80 -33.99 4.05
N LEU A 340 22.03 -34.51 4.17
CA LEU A 340 22.30 -35.89 4.53
C LEU A 340 23.04 -35.92 5.89
N VAL A 341 22.47 -36.64 6.87
CA VAL A 341 23.05 -36.90 8.18
C VAL A 341 23.30 -38.40 8.30
N PRO A 342 24.51 -38.93 7.98
CA PRO A 342 24.75 -40.35 7.86
C PRO A 342 24.60 -41.11 9.17
N GLY A 343 24.96 -40.49 10.31
CA GLY A 343 24.84 -41.10 11.61
C GLY A 343 25.81 -40.51 12.65
N PRO A 344 25.84 -41.03 13.90
CA PRO A 344 26.71 -40.53 14.93
C PRO A 344 28.18 -40.60 14.52
N GLY A 345 28.91 -39.50 14.68
CA GLY A 345 30.35 -39.40 14.38
C GLY A 345 30.67 -39.12 12.90
N ALA A 346 29.69 -39.13 11.99
CA ALA A 346 29.91 -38.76 10.58
C ALA A 346 29.49 -37.30 10.33
N PRO A 347 30.22 -36.56 9.47
CA PRO A 347 29.83 -35.19 9.14
C PRO A 347 28.52 -35.16 8.36
N SER A 348 27.70 -34.12 8.58
CA SER A 348 26.54 -33.85 7.76
C SER A 348 26.96 -33.20 6.44
N ILE A 349 26.27 -33.57 5.36
CA ILE A 349 26.49 -33.03 4.02
C ILE A 349 25.24 -32.16 3.67
N ILE A 350 25.48 -30.91 3.33
CA ILE A 350 24.43 -29.96 2.92
C ILE A 350 24.76 -29.46 1.51
N LEU A 351 23.83 -29.62 0.61
CA LEU A 351 23.91 -29.11 -0.75
C LEU A 351 22.74 -28.12 -0.96
N ASN A 352 23.07 -26.89 -1.32
CA ASN A 352 22.11 -25.86 -1.66
C ASN A 352 22.32 -25.43 -3.10
N LEU A 353 21.28 -25.55 -3.92
CA LEU A 353 21.26 -25.08 -5.30
C LEU A 353 20.08 -24.12 -5.44
N GLN A 354 20.31 -22.97 -6.06
CA GLN A 354 19.26 -22.01 -6.36
C GLN A 354 19.50 -21.40 -7.73
N SER A 355 18.46 -21.39 -8.55
CA SER A 355 18.45 -20.68 -9.83
C SER A 355 17.37 -19.61 -9.82
N ILE A 356 17.75 -18.37 -10.19
CA ILE A 356 16.87 -17.23 -10.28
C ILE A 356 16.97 -16.69 -11.69
N GLY A 357 15.84 -16.66 -12.40
CA GLY A 357 15.69 -16.00 -13.70
C GLY A 357 14.73 -14.83 -13.59
N ARG A 358 15.08 -13.70 -14.17
CA ARG A 358 14.25 -12.49 -14.24
C ARG A 358 14.20 -11.98 -15.67
N THR A 359 13.00 -11.67 -16.16
CA THR A 359 12.80 -11.19 -17.53
C THR A 359 11.60 -10.25 -17.59
N ASN A 360 11.64 -9.26 -18.46
CA ASN A 360 10.51 -8.40 -18.81
C ASN A 360 9.91 -8.72 -20.20
N GLY A 361 10.32 -9.84 -20.82
CA GLY A 361 9.79 -10.30 -22.10
C GLY A 361 10.26 -9.51 -23.33
N ILE A 362 11.16 -8.54 -23.16
CA ILE A 362 11.75 -7.79 -24.28
C ILE A 362 12.93 -8.58 -24.83
N ASP A 363 12.81 -9.09 -26.06
CA ASP A 363 13.85 -9.87 -26.70
C ASP A 363 14.86 -9.00 -27.47
N SER A 364 14.41 -7.87 -28.04
CA SER A 364 15.23 -6.93 -28.78
C SER A 364 15.04 -5.51 -28.23
N ILE A 365 16.08 -4.70 -28.33
CA ILE A 365 16.02 -3.29 -28.00
C ILE A 365 15.86 -2.52 -29.30
N ASP A 366 14.77 -1.78 -29.43
CA ASP A 366 14.56 -0.89 -30.56
C ASP A 366 15.38 0.39 -30.38
N THR A 367 16.09 0.78 -31.43
CA THR A 367 16.85 2.02 -31.44
C THR A 367 16.41 2.91 -32.61
N ASP A 368 16.47 4.22 -32.39
CA ASP A 368 16.28 5.19 -33.48
C ASP A 368 17.46 5.20 -34.46
N GLN A 369 17.34 5.98 -35.51
CA GLN A 369 18.42 6.14 -36.52
C GLN A 369 19.74 6.72 -35.97
N TYR A 370 19.72 7.25 -34.75
CA TYR A 370 20.90 7.84 -34.07
C TYR A 370 21.43 6.87 -32.97
N GLY A 371 20.86 5.68 -32.82
CA GLY A 371 21.26 4.71 -31.80
C GLY A 371 20.71 4.94 -30.41
N ASN A 372 19.75 5.87 -30.23
CA ASN A 372 19.07 6.05 -28.95
C ASN A 372 18.00 4.97 -28.76
N TYR A 373 17.89 4.49 -27.54
CA TYR A 373 16.88 3.48 -27.20
C TYR A 373 15.46 4.05 -27.29
N LEU A 374 14.58 3.30 -27.97
CA LEU A 374 13.17 3.58 -28.09
C LEU A 374 12.40 2.62 -27.16
N GLY A 375 11.73 3.14 -26.16
CA GLY A 375 10.91 2.36 -25.25
C GLY A 375 11.62 1.85 -23.99
N ASP A 376 11.05 0.79 -23.41
CA ASP A 376 11.52 0.21 -22.16
C ASP A 376 12.83 -0.56 -22.31
N SER A 377 13.69 -0.49 -21.30
CA SER A 377 14.94 -1.24 -21.29
C SER A 377 14.69 -2.74 -21.14
N ARG A 378 15.49 -3.55 -21.87
CA ARG A 378 15.50 -4.99 -21.72
C ARG A 378 16.01 -5.39 -20.33
N GLU A 379 15.22 -6.21 -19.63
CA GLU A 379 15.64 -6.82 -18.37
C GLU A 379 15.65 -8.34 -18.52
N ASN A 380 16.84 -8.95 -18.54
CA ASN A 380 17.02 -10.39 -18.58
C ASN A 380 18.25 -10.76 -17.79
N SER A 381 18.07 -11.42 -16.66
CA SER A 381 19.15 -11.86 -15.79
C SER A 381 18.90 -13.28 -15.31
N GLN A 382 19.97 -14.06 -15.21
CA GLN A 382 19.96 -15.40 -14.64
C GLN A 382 21.13 -15.54 -13.67
N ALA A 383 20.82 -16.01 -12.46
CA ALA A 383 21.81 -16.36 -11.44
C ALA A 383 21.62 -17.83 -11.06
N LEU A 384 22.74 -18.52 -10.78
CA LEU A 384 22.78 -19.92 -10.37
C LEU A 384 23.51 -20.08 -9.06
#